data_6438779a63028f7db81dc2a37a39f021
#
_entry.id   6438779a63028f7db81dc2a37a39f021
#
_cell.length_a   1.000
_cell.length_b   1.000
_cell.length_c   1.000
_cell.angle_alpha   90.00
_cell.angle_beta   90.00
_cell.angle_gamma   90.00
#
_symmetry.space_group_name_H-M   'P 1'
#
loop_
_entity.id
_entity.type
_entity.pdbx_description
1 polymer ?
#
loop_
_entity_poly.entity_id
_entity_poly.type
_entity_poly.pdbx_seq_one_letter_code
_entity_poly.pdbx_strand_id
1 'polypeptide(L)'
;MAKALLFYFSGTGSTARCASLLAKHLSERGYESELYEMSLPLKPVPDLSSYDLLGFGYPIHAFNVPLTFLNFVRKNIPNGNKPFFIFKVSGEPYRLNDSSSYKLYRLLKRKGYRFVMEKHFLMPYNIIFRYPDAMAKQMALYLDALTQYLALRLSKNEIDKPHYPLPKRLLSVLLRIEWLAPAVNSSFVRVDPKKCVNCNRCIAHCPNQAVYRDQKGRIRVSKHCSLCMRCVMNCPTDAFH
;
A
#
# COMPACT_ATOMS: atom_id res chain seq x y z
N MET A 1 7.78 -18.39 -19.90
CA MET A 1 7.63 -16.96 -19.58
C MET A 1 7.85 -16.82 -18.08
N ALA A 2 8.65 -15.87 -17.62
CA ALA A 2 8.85 -15.66 -16.18
C ALA A 2 7.55 -15.14 -15.55
N LYS A 3 7.27 -15.51 -14.30
CA LYS A 3 6.04 -15.11 -13.59
C LYS A 3 6.34 -14.13 -12.47
N ALA A 4 5.56 -13.05 -12.39
CA ALA A 4 5.65 -12.06 -11.33
C ALA A 4 4.32 -11.94 -10.56
N LEU A 5 4.38 -11.92 -9.23
CA LEU A 5 3.22 -11.67 -8.38
C LEU A 5 3.43 -10.40 -7.57
N LEU A 6 2.53 -9.44 -7.71
CA LEU A 6 2.59 -8.16 -7.01
C LEU A 6 1.52 -8.10 -5.90
N PHE A 7 1.96 -8.28 -4.66
CA PHE A 7 1.13 -8.04 -3.48
C PHE A 7 1.06 -6.55 -3.19
N TYR A 8 -0.12 -6.02 -3.00
CA TYR A 8 -0.24 -4.62 -2.62
C TYR A 8 -1.43 -4.33 -1.70
N PHE A 9 -1.28 -3.26 -0.93
CA PHE A 9 -2.35 -2.61 -0.18
C PHE A 9 -2.59 -1.23 -0.76
N SER A 10 -3.85 -0.87 -1.01
CA SER A 10 -4.21 0.45 -1.52
C SER A 10 -5.43 0.99 -0.79
N GLY A 11 -5.35 2.20 -0.26
CA GLY A 11 -6.49 2.91 0.32
C GLY A 11 -7.31 3.63 -0.75
N THR A 12 -6.73 4.63 -1.37
CA THR A 12 -7.38 5.59 -2.28
C THR A 12 -7.13 5.31 -3.77
N GLY A 13 -6.53 4.16 -4.10
CA GLY A 13 -6.28 3.75 -5.50
C GLY A 13 -4.88 4.05 -6.02
N SER A 14 -4.09 4.94 -5.41
CA SER A 14 -2.77 5.33 -5.93
C SER A 14 -1.79 4.14 -6.01
N THR A 15 -1.72 3.30 -4.98
CA THR A 15 -0.86 2.10 -5.00
C THR A 15 -1.38 1.06 -5.98
N ALA A 16 -2.70 0.90 -6.10
CA ALA A 16 -3.30 -0.01 -7.08
C ALA A 16 -2.93 0.40 -8.51
N ARG A 17 -3.03 1.71 -8.83
CA ARG A 17 -2.61 2.23 -10.13
C ARG A 17 -1.11 1.96 -10.40
N CYS A 18 -0.26 2.18 -9.40
CA CYS A 18 1.17 1.87 -9.51
C CYS A 18 1.40 0.37 -9.79
N ALA A 19 0.70 -0.52 -9.06
CA ALA A 19 0.79 -1.96 -9.26
C ALA A 19 0.32 -2.38 -10.67
N SER A 20 -0.78 -1.82 -11.16
CA SER A 20 -1.30 -2.11 -12.51
C SER A 20 -0.33 -1.67 -13.62
N LEU A 21 0.28 -0.48 -13.49
CA LEU A 21 1.29 -0.01 -14.45
C LEU A 21 2.55 -0.88 -14.40
N LEU A 22 3.01 -1.25 -13.21
CA LEU A 22 4.15 -2.16 -13.07
C LEU A 22 3.87 -3.52 -13.70
N ALA A 23 2.69 -4.10 -13.47
CA ALA A 23 2.30 -5.36 -14.08
C ALA A 23 2.28 -5.27 -15.61
N LYS A 24 1.69 -4.19 -16.16
CA LYS A 24 1.69 -3.90 -17.60
C LYS A 24 3.12 -3.86 -18.15
N HIS A 25 3.99 -3.04 -17.57
CA HIS A 25 5.36 -2.87 -18.06
C HIS A 25 6.24 -4.11 -17.85
N LEU A 26 5.99 -4.92 -16.83
CA LEU A 26 6.63 -6.23 -16.68
C LEU A 26 6.16 -7.20 -17.76
N SER A 27 4.86 -7.17 -18.10
CA SER A 27 4.31 -8.03 -19.17
C SER A 27 4.91 -7.67 -20.54
N GLU A 28 5.11 -6.40 -20.82
CA GLU A 28 5.81 -5.91 -22.02
C GLU A 28 7.29 -6.41 -22.09
N ARG A 29 7.83 -6.92 -20.98
CA ARG A 29 9.22 -7.45 -20.84
C ARG A 29 9.30 -8.94 -20.59
N GLY A 30 8.23 -9.67 -20.93
CA GLY A 30 8.23 -11.13 -20.90
C GLY A 30 7.86 -11.75 -19.56
N TYR A 31 7.29 -10.99 -18.61
CA TYR A 31 6.71 -11.54 -17.40
C TYR A 31 5.21 -11.78 -17.57
N GLU A 32 4.71 -12.93 -17.14
CA GLU A 32 3.30 -13.10 -16.81
C GLU A 32 3.06 -12.49 -15.43
N SER A 33 2.33 -11.37 -15.35
CA SER A 33 2.21 -10.56 -14.13
C SER A 33 0.83 -10.68 -13.51
N GLU A 34 0.77 -11.09 -12.25
CA GLU A 34 -0.46 -11.18 -11.47
C GLU A 34 -0.49 -10.16 -10.33
N LEU A 35 -1.69 -9.70 -10.00
CA LEU A 35 -1.95 -8.72 -8.93
C LEU A 35 -2.72 -9.35 -7.78
N TYR A 36 -2.20 -9.21 -6.57
CA TYR A 36 -2.88 -9.60 -5.34
C TYR A 36 -3.12 -8.37 -4.45
N GLU A 37 -4.36 -7.88 -4.44
CA GLU A 37 -4.76 -6.82 -3.53
C GLU A 37 -5.07 -7.40 -2.14
N MET A 38 -4.34 -6.89 -1.13
CA MET A 38 -4.63 -7.21 0.27
C MET A 38 -5.87 -6.44 0.72
N SER A 39 -6.99 -7.13 0.87
CA SER A 39 -8.26 -6.65 1.44
C SER A 39 -8.97 -7.78 2.17
N LEU A 40 -9.79 -7.48 3.17
CA LEU A 40 -10.58 -8.48 3.88
C LEU A 40 -11.97 -8.66 3.23
N PRO A 41 -12.51 -9.87 3.17
CA PRO A 41 -11.84 -11.12 3.54
C PRO A 41 -10.66 -11.44 2.62
N LEU A 42 -9.58 -12.01 3.18
CA LEU A 42 -8.40 -12.35 2.40
C LEU A 42 -8.71 -13.47 1.40
N LYS A 43 -8.28 -13.26 0.17
CA LYS A 43 -8.20 -14.36 -0.81
C LYS A 43 -7.07 -15.33 -0.40
N PRO A 44 -7.13 -16.61 -0.77
CA PRO A 44 -5.99 -17.50 -0.62
C PRO A 44 -4.75 -16.93 -1.31
N VAL A 45 -3.59 -17.00 -0.64
CA VAL A 45 -2.32 -16.66 -1.28
C VAL A 45 -1.97 -17.81 -2.24
N PRO A 46 -1.66 -17.53 -3.51
CA PRO A 46 -1.27 -18.58 -4.45
C PRO A 46 0.05 -19.24 -4.05
N ASP A 47 0.33 -20.39 -4.61
CA ASP A 47 1.63 -21.05 -4.41
C ASP A 47 2.75 -20.21 -5.01
N LEU A 48 3.62 -19.70 -4.12
CA LEU A 48 4.74 -18.82 -4.51
C LEU A 48 5.87 -19.55 -5.23
N SER A 49 5.89 -20.87 -5.23
CA SER A 49 6.89 -21.64 -5.95
C SER A 49 6.84 -21.41 -7.46
N SER A 50 5.64 -21.14 -7.99
CA SER A 50 5.39 -20.90 -9.41
C SER A 50 5.82 -19.53 -9.92
N TYR A 51 6.23 -18.60 -9.05
CA TYR A 51 6.64 -17.24 -9.43
C TYR A 51 8.15 -17.07 -9.35
N ASP A 52 8.69 -16.26 -10.26
CA ASP A 52 10.10 -15.94 -10.34
C ASP A 52 10.44 -14.61 -9.66
N LEU A 53 9.46 -13.72 -9.52
CA LEU A 53 9.63 -12.38 -8.94
C LEU A 53 8.41 -12.01 -8.10
N LEU A 54 8.66 -11.46 -6.90
CA LEU A 54 7.61 -10.96 -6.02
C LEU A 54 7.72 -9.44 -5.83
N GLY A 55 6.62 -8.73 -6.01
CA GLY A 55 6.50 -7.31 -5.71
C GLY A 55 5.71 -7.08 -4.41
N PHE A 56 6.12 -6.11 -3.59
CA PHE A 56 5.39 -5.71 -2.38
C PHE A 56 5.14 -4.22 -2.38
N GLY A 57 3.87 -3.82 -2.53
CA GLY A 57 3.44 -2.45 -2.70
C GLY A 57 2.55 -1.91 -1.58
N TYR A 58 2.79 -0.66 -1.15
CA TYR A 58 1.99 -0.04 -0.10
C TYR A 58 2.02 1.49 -0.14
N PRO A 59 0.97 2.17 0.36
CA PRO A 59 1.04 3.60 0.65
C PRO A 59 1.82 3.80 1.95
N ILE A 60 2.70 4.79 1.99
CA ILE A 60 3.43 5.11 3.22
C ILE A 60 2.45 5.76 4.21
N HIS A 61 2.34 5.19 5.41
CA HIS A 61 1.58 5.73 6.53
C HIS A 61 2.54 6.19 7.63
N ALA A 62 2.52 7.48 7.97
CA ALA A 62 3.38 8.06 9.01
C ALA A 62 4.83 7.54 8.92
N PHE A 63 5.44 7.68 7.74
CA PHE A 63 6.82 7.26 7.43
C PHE A 63 7.09 5.75 7.59
N ASN A 64 6.06 4.92 7.56
CA ASN A 64 6.17 3.47 7.74
C ASN A 64 5.34 2.68 6.72
N VAL A 65 5.66 1.39 6.59
CA VAL A 65 4.75 0.42 5.99
C VAL A 65 3.50 0.28 6.86
N PRO A 66 2.27 0.29 6.31
CA PRO A 66 1.05 0.10 7.08
C PRO A 66 1.09 -1.19 7.89
N LEU A 67 0.69 -1.12 9.17
CA LEU A 67 0.75 -2.27 10.07
C LEU A 67 -0.12 -3.43 9.58
N THR A 68 -1.27 -3.13 8.97
CA THR A 68 -2.16 -4.12 8.35
C THR A 68 -1.46 -4.90 7.25
N PHE A 69 -0.74 -4.20 6.35
CA PHE A 69 0.02 -4.84 5.27
C PHE A 69 1.21 -5.63 5.81
N LEU A 70 1.94 -5.08 6.78
CA LEU A 70 3.06 -5.79 7.41
C LEU A 70 2.60 -7.07 8.11
N ASN A 71 1.44 -7.03 8.80
CA ASN A 71 0.85 -8.21 9.45
C ASN A 71 0.34 -9.23 8.44
N PHE A 72 -0.24 -8.80 7.32
CA PHE A 72 -0.57 -9.67 6.21
C PHE A 72 0.65 -10.44 5.72
N VAL A 73 1.75 -9.76 5.41
CA VAL A 73 2.99 -10.39 4.95
C VAL A 73 3.56 -11.35 6.01
N ARG A 74 3.50 -10.95 7.29
CA ARG A 74 3.99 -11.80 8.38
C ARG A 74 3.23 -13.12 8.48
N LYS A 75 1.89 -13.07 8.37
CA LYS A 75 1.01 -14.21 8.63
C LYS A 75 0.79 -15.09 7.40
N ASN A 76 0.71 -14.50 6.21
CA ASN A 76 0.21 -15.19 5.03
C ASN A 76 1.29 -15.47 3.98
N ILE A 77 2.43 -14.78 4.00
CA ILE A 77 3.53 -15.08 3.08
C ILE A 77 4.42 -16.13 3.74
N PRO A 78 4.57 -17.34 3.17
CA PRO A 78 5.42 -18.40 3.72
C PRO A 78 6.90 -18.02 3.70
N ASN A 79 7.77 -18.85 4.27
CA ASN A 79 9.20 -18.76 4.03
C ASN A 79 9.51 -19.16 2.58
N GLY A 80 10.54 -18.56 1.99
CA GLY A 80 10.89 -18.81 0.60
C GLY A 80 12.20 -18.12 0.20
N ASN A 81 12.65 -18.34 -1.01
CA ASN A 81 13.93 -17.86 -1.52
C ASN A 81 13.82 -16.99 -2.79
N LYS A 82 12.62 -16.60 -3.19
CA LYS A 82 12.39 -15.84 -4.41
C LYS A 82 12.96 -14.42 -4.32
N PRO A 83 13.38 -13.82 -5.44
CA PRO A 83 13.70 -12.40 -5.49
C PRO A 83 12.47 -11.55 -5.22
N PHE A 84 12.66 -10.44 -4.49
CA PHE A 84 11.58 -9.48 -4.25
C PHE A 84 12.02 -8.04 -4.42
N PHE A 85 11.08 -7.21 -4.85
CA PHE A 85 11.23 -5.77 -4.89
C PHE A 85 10.11 -5.07 -4.09
N ILE A 86 10.36 -3.83 -3.69
CA ILE A 86 9.40 -3.02 -2.94
C ILE A 86 9.03 -1.79 -3.79
N PHE A 87 7.73 -1.49 -3.90
CA PHE A 87 7.23 -0.25 -4.45
C PHE A 87 6.34 0.45 -3.44
N LYS A 88 6.71 1.67 -3.09
CA LYS A 88 6.03 2.45 -2.06
C LYS A 88 5.55 3.77 -2.64
N VAL A 89 4.39 4.24 -2.16
CA VAL A 89 3.70 5.40 -2.69
C VAL A 89 3.45 6.41 -1.58
N SER A 90 3.73 7.69 -1.82
CA SER A 90 3.32 8.80 -0.95
C SER A 90 3.05 10.06 -1.75
N GLY A 91 2.46 11.07 -1.10
CA GLY A 91 2.26 12.39 -1.70
C GLY A 91 3.50 13.27 -1.66
N GLU A 92 4.53 12.92 -0.90
CA GLU A 92 5.62 13.82 -0.55
C GLU A 92 6.99 13.15 -0.69
N PRO A 93 7.99 13.92 -1.23
CA PRO A 93 9.35 13.41 -1.46
C PRO A 93 10.23 13.43 -0.19
N TYR A 94 9.65 13.32 1.01
CA TYR A 94 10.43 13.40 2.23
C TYR A 94 11.44 12.26 2.34
N ARG A 95 12.70 12.61 2.59
CA ARG A 95 13.79 11.64 2.83
C ARG A 95 13.54 10.72 4.02
N LEU A 96 12.63 11.07 4.93
CA LEU A 96 12.18 10.17 6.02
C LEU A 96 11.49 8.92 5.48
N ASN A 97 10.85 9.03 4.32
CA ASN A 97 10.22 7.92 3.63
C ASN A 97 11.21 6.84 3.15
N ASP A 98 12.52 7.16 3.05
CA ASP A 98 13.53 6.20 2.61
C ASP A 98 13.55 4.95 3.51
N SER A 99 13.40 5.12 4.83
CA SER A 99 13.43 4.01 5.79
C SER A 99 12.06 3.38 6.07
N SER A 100 10.98 3.83 5.41
CA SER A 100 9.62 3.31 5.63
C SER A 100 9.49 1.81 5.36
N SER A 101 10.28 1.26 4.45
CA SER A 101 10.30 -0.15 4.05
C SER A 101 11.17 -1.05 4.92
N TYR A 102 11.97 -0.49 5.84
CA TYR A 102 12.95 -1.27 6.61
C TYR A 102 12.35 -2.48 7.34
N LYS A 103 11.18 -2.33 7.96
CA LYS A 103 10.53 -3.44 8.67
C LYS A 103 10.05 -4.54 7.73
N LEU A 104 9.49 -4.15 6.57
CA LEU A 104 9.07 -5.09 5.53
C LEU A 104 10.29 -5.81 4.93
N TYR A 105 11.33 -5.05 4.57
CA TYR A 105 12.59 -5.61 4.10
C TYR A 105 13.16 -6.64 5.07
N ARG A 106 13.29 -6.29 6.37
CA ARG A 106 13.79 -7.24 7.38
C ARG A 106 12.91 -8.47 7.55
N LEU A 107 11.59 -8.30 7.48
CA LEU A 107 10.66 -9.42 7.59
C LEU A 107 10.85 -10.39 6.43
N LEU A 108 10.90 -9.91 5.19
CA LEU A 108 11.09 -10.73 3.99
C LEU A 108 12.48 -11.38 3.98
N LYS A 109 13.52 -10.66 4.38
CA LYS A 109 14.88 -11.25 4.53
C LYS A 109 14.91 -12.39 5.55
N ARG A 110 14.22 -12.23 6.69
CA ARG A 110 14.11 -13.31 7.70
C ARG A 110 13.34 -14.52 7.20
N LYS A 111 12.40 -14.32 6.28
CA LYS A 111 11.66 -15.38 5.61
C LYS A 111 12.46 -16.07 4.47
N GLY A 112 13.70 -15.60 4.19
CA GLY A 112 14.61 -16.18 3.20
C GLY A 112 14.61 -15.51 1.83
N TYR A 113 13.73 -14.54 1.58
CA TYR A 113 13.61 -13.86 0.28
C TYR A 113 14.82 -12.98 -0.04
N ARG A 114 15.15 -12.85 -1.32
CA ARG A 114 16.29 -12.08 -1.81
C ARG A 114 15.85 -10.70 -2.28
N PHE A 115 16.34 -9.65 -1.63
CA PHE A 115 16.04 -8.27 -2.02
C PHE A 115 16.70 -7.95 -3.37
N VAL A 116 15.93 -7.34 -4.26
CA VAL A 116 16.40 -6.86 -5.57
C VAL A 116 16.52 -5.34 -5.55
N MET A 117 15.43 -4.62 -5.37
CA MET A 117 15.43 -3.16 -5.34
C MET A 117 14.17 -2.60 -4.67
N GLU A 118 14.17 -1.31 -4.41
CA GLU A 118 12.97 -0.58 -4.03
C GLU A 118 12.82 0.73 -4.79
N LYS A 119 11.58 1.13 -5.00
CA LYS A 119 11.26 2.42 -5.61
C LYS A 119 10.15 3.14 -4.86
N HIS A 120 10.36 4.42 -4.62
CA HIS A 120 9.37 5.32 -4.09
C HIS A 120 8.72 6.10 -5.25
N PHE A 121 7.39 6.07 -5.32
CA PHE A 121 6.58 6.75 -6.31
C PHE A 121 5.80 7.89 -5.65
N LEU A 122 5.86 9.06 -6.24
CA LEU A 122 5.07 10.20 -5.80
C LEU A 122 3.73 10.20 -6.52
N MET A 123 2.65 10.31 -5.74
CA MET A 123 1.27 10.37 -6.22
C MET A 123 0.53 11.47 -5.46
N PRO A 124 -0.53 12.04 -6.04
CA PRO A 124 -1.27 13.11 -5.38
C PRO A 124 -1.69 12.74 -3.95
N TYR A 125 -1.48 13.67 -3.04
CA TYR A 125 -1.88 13.54 -1.64
C TYR A 125 -3.40 13.61 -1.49
N ASN A 126 -3.99 12.76 -0.66
CA ASN A 126 -5.45 12.59 -0.60
C ASN A 126 -6.03 12.81 0.81
N ILE A 127 -5.23 13.22 1.80
CA ILE A 127 -5.67 13.22 3.20
C ILE A 127 -5.81 14.64 3.76
N ILE A 128 -4.78 15.49 3.62
CA ILE A 128 -4.74 16.82 4.25
C ILE A 128 -5.07 17.92 3.24
N PHE A 129 -4.60 17.80 2.01
CA PHE A 129 -4.83 18.77 0.93
C PHE A 129 -4.92 18.08 -0.42
N ARG A 130 -5.50 18.78 -1.39
CA ARG A 130 -5.56 18.33 -2.78
C ARG A 130 -4.54 19.09 -3.62
N TYR A 131 -3.75 18.38 -4.38
CA TYR A 131 -2.87 18.98 -5.38
C TYR A 131 -3.69 19.61 -6.52
N PRO A 132 -3.19 20.72 -7.13
CA PRO A 132 -3.76 21.24 -8.36
C PRO A 132 -3.81 20.17 -9.45
N ASP A 133 -4.85 20.19 -10.28
CA ASP A 133 -5.08 19.15 -11.30
C ASP A 133 -3.93 19.04 -12.30
N ALA A 134 -3.27 20.16 -12.64
CA ALA A 134 -2.08 20.17 -13.50
C ALA A 134 -0.93 19.36 -12.88
N MET A 135 -0.66 19.54 -11.58
CA MET A 135 0.36 18.79 -10.86
C MET A 135 -0.02 17.30 -10.74
N ALA A 136 -1.27 17.00 -10.46
CA ALA A 136 -1.75 15.62 -10.39
C ALA A 136 -1.61 14.90 -11.74
N LYS A 137 -1.88 15.57 -12.85
CA LYS A 137 -1.65 15.03 -14.21
C LYS A 137 -0.16 14.76 -14.45
N GLN A 138 0.70 15.70 -14.09
CA GLN A 138 2.14 15.54 -14.23
C GLN A 138 2.68 14.39 -13.41
N MET A 139 2.24 14.25 -12.14
CA MET A 139 2.59 13.09 -11.29
C MET A 139 2.15 11.76 -11.93
N ALA A 140 0.98 11.74 -12.58
CA ALA A 140 0.50 10.54 -13.28
C ALA A 140 1.36 10.16 -14.50
N LEU A 141 1.87 11.13 -15.26
CA LEU A 141 2.81 10.90 -16.36
C LEU A 141 4.17 10.39 -15.85
N TYR A 142 4.69 11.00 -14.78
CA TYR A 142 5.91 10.54 -14.13
C TYR A 142 5.77 9.11 -13.56
N LEU A 143 4.61 8.77 -13.03
CA LEU A 143 4.37 7.41 -12.54
C LEU A 143 4.54 6.38 -13.65
N ASP A 144 3.96 6.63 -14.83
CA ASP A 144 4.07 5.71 -15.98
C ASP A 144 5.54 5.52 -16.40
N ALA A 145 6.27 6.61 -16.61
CA ALA A 145 7.67 6.58 -16.97
C ALA A 145 8.55 5.88 -15.92
N LEU A 146 8.31 6.14 -14.63
CA LEU A 146 9.09 5.53 -13.55
C LEU A 146 8.76 4.05 -13.35
N THR A 147 7.51 3.63 -13.58
CA THR A 147 7.13 2.21 -13.53
C THR A 147 7.72 1.46 -14.71
N GLN A 148 7.75 2.06 -15.90
CA GLN A 148 8.43 1.53 -17.08
C GLN A 148 9.93 1.33 -16.81
N TYR A 149 10.59 2.35 -16.24
CA TYR A 149 12.00 2.29 -15.88
C TYR A 149 12.29 1.21 -14.84
N LEU A 150 11.46 1.08 -13.80
CA LEU A 150 11.62 0.03 -12.79
C LEU A 150 11.46 -1.36 -13.41
N ALA A 151 10.44 -1.57 -14.26
CA ALA A 151 10.25 -2.83 -14.94
C ALA A 151 11.42 -3.19 -15.87
N LEU A 152 12.02 -2.19 -16.55
CA LEU A 152 13.23 -2.39 -17.35
C LEU A 152 14.42 -2.87 -16.50
N ARG A 153 14.65 -2.26 -15.34
CA ARG A 153 15.74 -2.65 -14.43
C ARG A 153 15.53 -4.07 -13.88
N LEU A 154 14.28 -4.39 -13.49
CA LEU A 154 13.91 -5.72 -13.02
C LEU A 154 14.13 -6.79 -14.10
N SER A 155 13.77 -6.52 -15.36
CA SER A 155 13.98 -7.46 -16.48
C SER A 155 15.45 -7.68 -16.80
N LYS A 156 16.32 -6.73 -16.48
CA LYS A 156 17.78 -6.85 -16.59
C LYS A 156 18.45 -7.50 -15.39
N ASN A 157 17.66 -7.96 -14.41
CA ASN A 157 18.15 -8.52 -13.13
C ASN A 157 19.10 -7.56 -12.36
N GLU A 158 18.91 -6.26 -12.48
CA GLU A 158 19.69 -5.29 -11.72
C GLU A 158 19.34 -5.37 -10.24
N ILE A 159 20.36 -5.20 -9.38
CA ILE A 159 20.21 -5.31 -7.93
C ILE A 159 20.73 -4.02 -7.29
N ASP A 160 19.88 -3.39 -6.47
CA ASP A 160 20.25 -2.24 -5.65
C ASP A 160 20.75 -2.67 -4.27
N LYS A 161 21.64 -1.87 -3.69
CA LYS A 161 21.99 -2.01 -2.28
C LYS A 161 20.87 -1.39 -1.42
N PRO A 162 20.35 -2.11 -0.42
CA PRO A 162 19.36 -1.54 0.48
C PRO A 162 19.98 -0.40 1.30
N HIS A 163 19.30 0.75 1.33
CA HIS A 163 19.82 1.95 2.01
C HIS A 163 18.84 2.40 3.10
N TYR A 164 19.14 2.04 4.35
CA TYR A 164 18.33 2.37 5.53
C TYR A 164 19.19 3.01 6.63
N PRO A 165 19.49 4.32 6.57
CA PRO A 165 20.31 5.00 7.57
C PRO A 165 19.76 4.88 8.98
N LEU A 166 20.62 4.60 9.96
CA LEU A 166 20.22 4.38 11.35
C LEU A 166 19.37 5.52 11.95
N PRO A 167 19.72 6.81 11.78
CA PRO A 167 18.90 7.89 12.33
C PRO A 167 17.46 7.89 11.77
N LYS A 168 17.29 7.66 10.47
CA LYS A 168 15.97 7.59 9.83
C LYS A 168 15.17 6.37 10.29
N ARG A 169 15.83 5.24 10.58
CA ARG A 169 15.17 4.05 11.16
C ARG A 169 14.65 4.31 12.56
N LEU A 170 15.45 4.94 13.42
CA LEU A 170 15.03 5.31 14.77
C LEU A 170 13.84 6.28 14.72
N LEU A 171 13.94 7.32 13.90
CA LEU A 171 12.88 8.29 13.74
C LEU A 171 11.58 7.66 13.19
N SER A 172 11.67 6.74 12.23
CA SER A 172 10.49 6.02 11.73
C SER A 172 9.81 5.17 12.81
N VAL A 173 10.58 4.67 13.79
CA VAL A 173 10.00 3.96 14.95
C VAL A 173 9.29 4.93 15.89
N LEU A 174 9.88 6.09 16.17
CA LEU A 174 9.28 7.12 17.04
C LEU A 174 8.01 7.71 16.41
N LEU A 175 8.03 7.95 15.09
CA LEU A 175 6.89 8.50 14.34
C LEU A 175 5.82 7.45 14.02
N ARG A 176 5.95 6.23 14.49
CA ARG A 176 4.94 5.19 14.29
C ARG A 176 3.70 5.45 15.15
N ILE A 177 2.95 6.46 14.78
CA ILE A 177 1.68 6.89 15.41
C ILE A 177 0.65 5.74 15.41
N GLU A 178 0.79 4.77 14.50
CA GLU A 178 -0.09 3.57 14.45
C GLU A 178 -0.12 2.75 15.76
N TRP A 179 0.79 2.98 16.70
CA TRP A 179 0.72 2.39 18.04
C TRP A 179 -0.40 2.98 18.89
N LEU A 180 -0.63 4.28 18.74
CA LEU A 180 -1.73 5.00 19.39
C LEU A 180 -3.02 4.86 18.58
N ALA A 181 -2.88 4.46 17.34
CA ALA A 181 -3.91 4.46 16.32
C ALA A 181 -5.14 3.59 16.62
N PRO A 182 -5.07 2.38 17.24
CA PRO A 182 -6.29 1.60 17.46
C PRO A 182 -7.32 2.32 18.33
N ALA A 183 -6.89 3.14 19.30
CA ALA A 183 -7.79 3.91 20.14
C ALA A 183 -8.19 5.26 19.51
N VAL A 184 -7.32 5.84 18.69
CA VAL A 184 -7.45 7.21 18.18
C VAL A 184 -8.02 7.22 16.75
N ASN A 185 -7.69 6.25 15.90
CA ASN A 185 -8.11 6.21 14.50
C ASN A 185 -9.63 6.23 14.31
N SER A 186 -10.38 5.52 15.15
CA SER A 186 -11.84 5.52 15.09
C SER A 186 -12.46 6.88 15.43
N SER A 187 -11.72 7.74 16.12
CA SER A 187 -12.15 9.10 16.48
C SER A 187 -11.90 10.11 15.37
N PHE A 188 -10.95 9.84 14.47
CA PHE A 188 -10.64 10.73 13.35
C PHE A 188 -11.56 10.54 12.14
N VAL A 189 -12.26 9.41 12.04
CA VAL A 189 -13.16 9.14 10.93
C VAL A 189 -14.58 9.11 11.45
N ARG A 190 -15.28 10.20 11.30
CA ARG A 190 -16.68 10.36 11.73
C ARG A 190 -17.60 10.38 10.53
N VAL A 191 -18.85 9.97 10.75
CA VAL A 191 -19.90 9.97 9.72
C VAL A 191 -21.00 10.93 10.13
N ASP A 192 -21.30 11.89 9.26
CA ASP A 192 -22.45 12.76 9.39
C ASP A 192 -23.72 11.98 9.03
N PRO A 193 -24.63 11.73 10.00
CA PRO A 193 -25.84 10.96 9.74
C PRO A 193 -26.81 11.69 8.81
N LYS A 194 -26.74 13.02 8.69
CA LYS A 194 -27.61 13.83 7.81
C LYS A 194 -27.22 13.67 6.34
N LYS A 195 -25.93 13.42 6.06
CA LYS A 195 -25.41 13.21 4.71
C LYS A 195 -25.42 11.72 4.31
N CYS A 196 -25.49 10.82 5.29
CA CYS A 196 -25.40 9.38 5.02
C CYS A 196 -26.68 8.84 4.40
N VAL A 197 -26.60 8.39 3.13
CA VAL A 197 -27.70 7.76 2.40
C VAL A 197 -27.78 6.25 2.60
N ASN A 198 -27.07 5.71 3.57
CA ASN A 198 -27.11 4.28 3.94
C ASN A 198 -26.76 3.28 2.80
N CYS A 199 -25.97 3.67 1.81
CA CYS A 199 -25.63 2.85 0.64
C CYS A 199 -24.66 1.68 0.94
N ASN A 200 -24.09 1.58 2.14
CA ASN A 200 -23.16 0.54 2.61
C ASN A 200 -21.82 0.41 1.83
N ARG A 201 -21.51 1.27 0.86
CA ARG A 201 -20.25 1.22 0.11
C ARG A 201 -19.02 1.25 1.03
N CYS A 202 -19.05 2.07 2.08
CA CYS A 202 -17.96 2.18 3.05
C CYS A 202 -17.71 0.87 3.81
N ILE A 203 -18.75 0.07 4.08
CA ILE A 203 -18.64 -1.24 4.73
C ILE A 203 -18.06 -2.24 3.73
N ALA A 204 -18.66 -2.34 2.53
CA ALA A 204 -18.27 -3.30 1.50
C ALA A 204 -16.82 -3.11 1.02
N HIS A 205 -16.37 -1.85 0.93
CA HIS A 205 -15.02 -1.54 0.43
C HIS A 205 -13.95 -1.39 1.51
N CYS A 206 -14.29 -1.54 2.80
CA CYS A 206 -13.30 -1.39 3.88
C CYS A 206 -12.27 -2.54 3.86
N PRO A 207 -10.99 -2.31 3.53
CA PRO A 207 -9.99 -3.36 3.41
C PRO A 207 -9.66 -4.05 4.74
N ASN A 208 -10.04 -3.42 5.87
CA ASN A 208 -9.83 -3.94 7.22
C ASN A 208 -11.11 -4.37 7.92
N GLN A 209 -12.26 -4.32 7.23
CA GLN A 209 -13.58 -4.56 7.83
C GLN A 209 -13.83 -3.73 9.10
N ALA A 210 -13.27 -2.52 9.13
CA ALA A 210 -13.34 -1.63 10.28
C ALA A 210 -14.61 -0.78 10.32
N VAL A 211 -15.33 -0.70 9.21
CA VAL A 211 -16.59 0.06 9.11
C VAL A 211 -17.76 -0.91 9.25
N TYR A 212 -18.68 -0.59 10.15
CA TYR A 212 -19.81 -1.45 10.44
C TYR A 212 -21.07 -0.62 10.78
N ARG A 213 -22.20 -1.28 10.87
CA ARG A 213 -23.46 -0.68 11.31
C ARG A 213 -23.74 -1.07 12.75
N ASP A 214 -24.00 -0.07 13.62
CA ASP A 214 -24.38 -0.31 15.01
C ASP A 214 -25.85 -0.78 15.12
N GLN A 215 -26.27 -1.19 16.33
CA GLN A 215 -27.64 -1.63 16.61
C GLN A 215 -28.72 -0.57 16.33
N LYS A 216 -28.35 0.71 16.28
CA LYS A 216 -29.23 1.82 15.90
C LYS A 216 -29.20 2.15 14.40
N GLY A 217 -28.62 1.29 13.59
CA GLY A 217 -28.50 1.45 12.14
C GLY A 217 -27.46 2.48 11.67
N ARG A 218 -26.64 3.04 12.56
CA ARG A 218 -25.67 4.10 12.24
C ARG A 218 -24.32 3.49 11.81
N ILE A 219 -23.67 4.13 10.84
CA ILE A 219 -22.31 3.74 10.43
C ILE A 219 -21.32 4.12 11.53
N ARG A 220 -20.48 3.18 11.90
CA ARG A 220 -19.41 3.30 12.91
C ARG A 220 -18.09 2.80 12.36
N VAL A 221 -17.01 3.30 12.97
CA VAL A 221 -15.64 2.88 12.65
C VAL A 221 -15.01 2.29 13.89
N SER A 222 -14.50 1.07 13.76
CA SER A 222 -13.84 0.34 14.85
C SER A 222 -12.35 0.70 14.96
N LYS A 223 -11.73 0.26 16.08
CA LYS A 223 -10.28 0.38 16.33
C LYS A 223 -9.38 -0.31 15.29
N HIS A 224 -9.94 -1.16 14.42
CA HIS A 224 -9.19 -1.82 13.34
C HIS A 224 -8.99 -0.89 12.12
N CYS A 225 -9.47 0.33 12.16
CA CYS A 225 -9.26 1.33 11.11
C CYS A 225 -7.78 1.66 10.95
N SER A 226 -7.26 1.56 9.73
CA SER A 226 -5.89 1.93 9.38
C SER A 226 -5.75 3.33 8.77
N LEU A 227 -6.81 4.16 8.84
CA LEU A 227 -6.86 5.49 8.21
C LEU A 227 -6.49 5.48 6.71
N CYS A 228 -6.86 4.43 5.99
CA CYS A 228 -6.55 4.31 4.57
C CYS A 228 -7.42 5.21 3.68
N MET A 229 -8.39 5.91 4.23
CA MET A 229 -9.32 6.87 3.60
C MET A 229 -10.18 6.30 2.46
N ARG A 230 -10.24 4.98 2.27
CA ARG A 230 -11.03 4.36 1.20
C ARG A 230 -12.53 4.66 1.35
N CYS A 231 -13.05 4.60 2.57
CA CYS A 231 -14.46 4.93 2.84
C CYS A 231 -14.80 6.39 2.54
N VAL A 232 -13.88 7.32 2.83
CA VAL A 232 -14.02 8.75 2.53
C VAL A 232 -14.10 8.97 1.03
N MET A 233 -13.13 8.42 0.27
CA MET A 233 -13.03 8.62 -1.18
C MET A 233 -14.15 7.94 -1.98
N ASN A 234 -14.79 6.92 -1.43
CA ASN A 234 -15.89 6.20 -2.09
C ASN A 234 -17.28 6.63 -1.59
N CYS A 235 -17.37 7.62 -0.71
CA CYS A 235 -18.66 8.10 -0.22
C CYS A 235 -19.33 9.00 -1.28
N PRO A 236 -20.52 8.65 -1.78
CA PRO A 236 -21.17 9.42 -2.85
C PRO A 236 -21.74 10.77 -2.35
N THR A 237 -21.83 10.95 -1.04
CA THR A 237 -22.45 12.15 -0.42
C THR A 237 -21.49 12.87 0.52
N ASP A 238 -20.20 12.54 0.49
CA ASP A 238 -19.17 13.12 1.37
C ASP A 238 -19.60 13.15 2.86
N ALA A 239 -20.20 12.04 3.32
CA ALA A 239 -20.68 11.91 4.69
C ALA A 239 -19.57 11.68 5.71
N PHE A 240 -18.33 11.44 5.30
CA PHE A 240 -17.19 11.26 6.19
C PHE A 240 -16.43 12.57 6.41
N HIS A 241 -16.00 12.82 7.66
CA HIS A 241 -15.19 13.97 8.07
C HIS A 241 -14.26 13.60 9.22
#